data_a205411f425f8ac261e6cf8bab540030
#
_entry.id   a205411f425f8ac261e6cf8bab540030
#
_cell.length_a   1.000
_cell.length_b   1.000
_cell.length_c   1.000
_cell.angle_alpha   90.00
_cell.angle_beta   90.00
_cell.angle_gamma   90.00
#
_symmetry.space_group_name_H-M   'P 1'
#
loop_
_entity.id
_entity.type
_entity.pdbx_description
1 polymer ?
#
loop_
_entity_poly.entity_id
_entity_poly.type
_entity_poly.pdbx_seq_one_letter_code
_entity_poly.pdbx_strand_id
1 'polypeptide(L)'
;TCLEGEFYLIVVNNNENSKQYKQWESFRLSEKNRIQILIPPHFGNGHLVLSDRTIFHYKQNTNYYPGKQFTIRWDDPDYKFNWPIKNPIISDRDKLGYFVD
;
A
#
# COMPACT_ATOMS: atom_id res chain seq x y z
N THR A 1 4.76 -10.39 2.77
CA THR A 1 6.22 -10.48 2.98
C THR A 1 6.97 -10.49 1.65
N CYS A 2 8.24 -10.12 1.67
CA CYS A 2 9.09 -10.07 0.48
C CYS A 2 9.93 -11.34 0.39
N LEU A 3 9.79 -12.08 -0.73
CA LEU A 3 10.55 -13.30 -0.97
C LEU A 3 11.85 -13.03 -1.74
N GLU A 4 11.86 -12.04 -2.60
CA GLU A 4 13.02 -11.63 -3.38
C GLU A 4 12.96 -10.12 -3.62
N GLY A 5 14.11 -9.45 -3.50
CA GLY A 5 14.20 -8.01 -3.73
C GLY A 5 13.80 -7.17 -2.54
N GLU A 6 13.28 -5.98 -2.81
CA GLU A 6 12.87 -5.03 -1.79
C GLU A 6 11.71 -4.18 -2.30
N PHE A 7 10.73 -3.92 -1.42
CA PHE A 7 9.67 -2.98 -1.73
C PHE A 7 9.30 -2.13 -0.52
N TYR A 8 8.71 -0.98 -0.81
CA TYR A 8 8.23 -0.03 0.18
C TYR A 8 6.72 -0.19 0.31
N LEU A 9 6.25 -0.35 1.53
CA LEU A 9 4.83 -0.57 1.82
C LEU A 9 4.29 0.58 2.65
N ILE A 10 3.16 1.14 2.24
CA ILE A 10 2.38 2.05 3.07
C ILE A 10 1.08 1.36 3.46
N VAL A 11 0.75 1.42 4.74
CA VAL A 11 -0.51 0.91 5.30
C VAL A 11 -1.25 2.08 5.92
N VAL A 12 -2.49 2.29 5.50
CA VAL A 12 -3.30 3.44 5.94
C VAL A 12 -4.58 2.95 6.60
N ASN A 13 -4.94 3.58 7.71
CA ASN A 13 -6.20 3.29 8.40
C ASN A 13 -7.36 3.99 7.68
N ASN A 14 -8.19 3.23 7.00
CA ASN A 14 -9.36 3.74 6.29
C ASN A 14 -10.68 3.44 7.02
N ASN A 15 -10.61 3.18 8.31
CA ASN A 15 -11.80 2.96 9.15
C ASN A 15 -12.30 4.29 9.70
N GLU A 16 -13.40 4.79 9.15
CA GLU A 16 -14.00 6.08 9.52
C GLU A 16 -14.42 6.16 10.99
N ASN A 17 -14.64 5.02 11.63
CA ASN A 17 -15.04 4.96 13.04
C ASN A 17 -13.85 4.93 14.00
N SER A 18 -12.65 4.87 13.48
CA SER A 18 -11.43 4.83 14.30
C SER A 18 -10.97 6.25 14.63
N LYS A 19 -10.45 6.44 15.85
CA LYS A 19 -9.78 7.68 16.24
C LYS A 19 -8.51 7.94 15.41
N GLN A 20 -7.97 6.88 14.79
CA GLN A 20 -6.75 6.93 13.99
C GLN A 20 -7.07 6.94 12.49
N TYR A 21 -8.29 7.29 12.11
CA TYR A 21 -8.69 7.40 10.71
C TYR A 21 -7.71 8.28 9.94
N LYS A 22 -7.32 7.82 8.75
CA LYS A 22 -6.35 8.46 7.84
C LYS A 22 -4.89 8.42 8.31
N GLN A 23 -4.58 7.87 9.48
CA GLN A 23 -3.18 7.67 9.86
C GLN A 23 -2.56 6.54 9.06
N TRP A 24 -1.27 6.66 8.76
CA TRP A 24 -0.56 5.66 7.98
C TRP A 24 0.86 5.46 8.50
N GLU A 25 1.42 4.31 8.18
CA GLU A 25 2.81 3.97 8.45
C GLU A 25 3.44 3.35 7.21
N SER A 26 4.76 3.46 7.12
CA SER A 26 5.54 2.92 6.03
C SER A 26 6.54 1.89 6.53
N PHE A 27 6.82 0.91 5.67
CA PHE A 27 7.72 -0.19 5.98
C PHE A 27 8.57 -0.50 4.77
N ARG A 28 9.83 -0.88 4.98
CA ARG A 28 10.66 -1.50 3.95
C ARG A 28 10.69 -2.99 4.20
N LEU A 29 10.26 -3.77 3.20
CA LEU A 29 10.27 -5.22 3.26
C LEU A 29 11.27 -5.75 2.24
N SER A 30 12.12 -6.68 2.66
CA SER A 30 13.16 -7.26 1.79
C SER A 30 13.35 -8.74 2.09
N GLU A 31 14.00 -9.44 1.17
CA GLU A 31 14.40 -10.82 1.40
C GLU A 31 15.37 -10.95 2.57
N LYS A 32 16.08 -9.86 2.90
CA LYS A 32 17.05 -9.85 4.00
C LYS A 32 16.40 -9.71 5.36
N ASN A 33 15.44 -8.79 5.50
CA ASN A 33 14.81 -8.53 6.80
C ASN A 33 13.64 -9.48 7.10
N ARG A 34 13.03 -10.07 6.09
CA ARG A 34 11.95 -11.07 6.20
C ARG A 34 10.77 -10.63 7.06
N ILE A 35 10.49 -9.34 7.06
CA ILE A 35 9.38 -8.78 7.82
C ILE A 35 8.05 -9.26 7.22
N GLN A 36 7.12 -9.62 8.09
CA GLN A 36 5.74 -9.93 7.74
C GLN A 36 4.84 -8.88 8.36
N ILE A 37 3.88 -8.38 7.57
CA ILE A 37 2.94 -7.37 8.03
C ILE A 37 1.53 -7.95 7.99
N LEU A 38 0.84 -7.88 9.13
CA LEU A 38 -0.57 -8.21 9.22
C LEU A 38 -1.38 -6.92 9.06
N ILE A 39 -2.22 -6.88 8.03
CA ILE A 39 -3.06 -5.72 7.73
C ILE A 39 -4.49 -6.03 8.14
N PRO A 40 -5.04 -5.35 9.17
CA PRO A 40 -6.41 -5.61 9.60
C PRO A 40 -7.45 -5.17 8.56
N PRO A 41 -8.73 -5.61 8.72
CA PRO A 41 -9.83 -5.09 7.90
C PRO A 41 -9.92 -3.56 7.97
N HIS A 42 -10.45 -2.94 6.91
CA HIS A 42 -10.61 -1.50 6.77
C HIS A 42 -9.30 -0.70 6.64
N PHE A 43 -8.18 -1.38 6.44
CA PHE A 43 -6.92 -0.72 6.13
C PHE A 43 -6.65 -0.81 4.63
N GLY A 44 -6.13 0.28 4.07
CA GLY A 44 -5.60 0.28 2.71
C GLY A 44 -4.11 0.01 2.72
N ASN A 45 -3.59 -0.41 1.58
CA ASN A 45 -2.15 -0.60 1.42
C ASN A 45 -1.72 -0.23 0.00
N GLY A 46 -0.49 0.22 -0.11
CA GLY A 46 0.15 0.49 -1.39
C GLY A 46 1.61 0.09 -1.30
N HIS A 47 2.17 -0.37 -2.40
CA HIS A 47 3.57 -0.79 -2.43
C HIS A 47 4.30 -0.20 -3.63
N LEU A 48 5.59 0.06 -3.44
CA LEU A 48 6.49 0.56 -4.45
C LEU A 48 7.71 -0.36 -4.52
N VAL A 49 7.96 -0.92 -5.69
CA VAL A 49 9.11 -1.79 -5.93
C VAL A 49 10.38 -0.95 -5.94
N LEU A 50 11.36 -1.34 -5.15
CA LEU A 50 12.64 -0.62 -5.00
C LEU A 50 13.81 -1.33 -5.66
N SER A 51 13.65 -2.58 -6.07
CA SER A 51 14.68 -3.38 -6.74
C SER A 51 14.27 -3.67 -8.18
N ASP A 52 15.21 -4.12 -9.00
CA ASP A 52 14.94 -4.48 -10.41
C ASP A 52 13.93 -5.61 -10.51
N ARG A 53 13.92 -6.50 -9.53
CA ARG A 53 12.98 -7.61 -9.46
C ARG A 53 12.51 -7.77 -8.01
N THR A 54 11.21 -7.91 -7.82
CA THR A 54 10.61 -8.14 -6.51
C THR A 54 9.56 -9.22 -6.59
N ILE A 55 9.64 -10.18 -5.68
CA ILE A 55 8.60 -11.19 -5.48
C ILE A 55 8.08 -10.99 -4.07
N PHE A 56 6.79 -10.67 -3.96
CA PHE A 56 6.14 -10.59 -2.65
C PHE A 56 4.99 -11.58 -2.57
N HIS A 57 4.78 -12.09 -1.37
CA HIS A 57 3.72 -13.07 -1.09
C HIS A 57 2.75 -12.48 -0.10
N TYR A 58 1.45 -12.62 -0.37
CA TYR A 58 0.41 -12.20 0.55
C TYR A 58 -0.73 -13.21 0.57
N LYS A 59 -1.46 -13.19 1.68
CA LYS A 59 -2.69 -13.96 1.84
C LYS A 59 -3.80 -12.99 2.25
N GLN A 60 -4.99 -13.23 1.76
CA GLN A 60 -6.16 -12.47 2.15
C GLN A 60 -7.28 -13.42 2.54
N ASN A 61 -8.14 -12.97 3.43
CA ASN A 61 -9.22 -13.80 3.98
C ASN A 61 -10.49 -13.77 3.14
N THR A 62 -10.51 -13.04 2.02
CA THR A 62 -11.64 -12.99 1.10
C THR A 62 -11.16 -13.20 -0.33
N ASN A 63 -12.07 -13.64 -1.20
CA ASN A 63 -11.77 -13.77 -2.61
C ASN A 63 -11.61 -12.39 -3.26
N TYR A 64 -10.83 -12.33 -4.34
CA TYR A 64 -10.68 -11.12 -5.13
C TYR A 64 -11.98 -10.88 -5.94
N TYR A 65 -12.53 -9.66 -5.81
CA TYR A 65 -13.71 -9.23 -6.56
C TYR A 65 -13.37 -7.98 -7.37
N PRO A 66 -13.12 -8.11 -8.68
CA PRO A 66 -12.87 -6.95 -9.54
C PRO A 66 -14.03 -5.95 -9.48
N GLY A 67 -13.72 -4.65 -9.43
CA GLY A 67 -14.74 -3.59 -9.33
C GLY A 67 -15.29 -3.35 -7.92
N LYS A 68 -14.89 -4.14 -6.94
CA LYS A 68 -15.26 -3.95 -5.52
C LYS A 68 -14.16 -3.27 -4.71
N GLN A 69 -13.11 -2.77 -5.37
CA GLN A 69 -11.97 -2.16 -4.70
C GLN A 69 -12.08 -0.65 -4.74
N PHE A 70 -11.74 -0.03 -3.62
CA PHE A 70 -11.61 1.43 -3.48
C PHE A 70 -10.13 1.79 -3.53
N THR A 71 -9.78 2.83 -4.28
CA THR A 71 -8.39 3.23 -4.45
C THR A 71 -8.22 4.68 -3.98
N ILE A 72 -7.36 4.88 -3.00
CA ILE A 72 -6.88 6.21 -2.60
C ILE A 72 -5.71 6.56 -3.53
N ARG A 73 -5.69 7.78 -4.04
CA ARG A 73 -4.57 8.19 -4.89
C ARG A 73 -3.25 8.17 -4.12
N TRP A 74 -2.20 7.70 -4.79
CA TRP A 74 -0.86 7.61 -4.20
C TRP A 74 -0.31 8.97 -3.79
N ASP A 75 -0.73 10.04 -4.45
CA ASP A 75 -0.30 11.42 -4.21
C ASP A 75 -1.37 12.29 -3.55
N ASP A 76 -2.34 11.68 -2.85
CA ASP A 76 -3.42 12.40 -2.20
C ASP A 76 -2.85 13.38 -1.16
N PRO A 77 -3.13 14.69 -1.30
CA PRO A 77 -2.55 15.72 -0.41
C PRO A 77 -3.02 15.61 1.03
N ASP A 78 -4.14 14.96 1.31
CA ASP A 78 -4.64 14.78 2.67
C ASP A 78 -3.78 13.82 3.48
N TYR A 79 -3.11 12.87 2.80
CA TYR A 79 -2.30 11.85 3.47
C TYR A 79 -0.82 12.20 3.50
N LYS A 80 -0.31 12.89 2.50
CA LYS A 80 1.11 13.25 2.37
C LYS A 80 2.03 12.03 2.51
N PHE A 81 1.71 10.96 1.80
CA PHE A 81 2.53 9.75 1.82
C PHE A 81 3.98 10.05 1.41
N ASN A 82 4.92 9.46 2.13
CA ASN A 82 6.35 9.72 1.95
C ASN A 82 7.02 8.72 0.99
N TRP A 83 6.49 8.57 -0.21
CA TRP A 83 7.10 7.68 -1.20
C TRP A 83 8.56 8.06 -1.46
N PRO A 84 9.50 7.08 -1.50
CA PRO A 84 10.92 7.37 -1.69
C PRO A 84 11.31 7.76 -3.12
N ILE A 85 10.41 7.61 -4.09
CA ILE A 85 10.62 7.96 -5.49
C ILE A 85 9.61 9.03 -5.89
N LYS A 86 10.10 10.14 -6.50
CA LYS A 86 9.23 11.27 -6.86
C LYS A 86 8.36 10.98 -8.08
N ASN A 87 8.90 10.22 -9.05
CA ASN A 87 8.22 9.93 -10.32
C ASN A 87 8.10 8.43 -10.52
N PRO A 88 7.28 7.72 -9.72
CA PRO A 88 7.12 6.27 -9.86
C PRO A 88 6.34 5.92 -11.12
N ILE A 89 6.54 4.71 -11.61
CA ILE A 89 5.71 4.12 -12.66
C ILE A 89 4.41 3.65 -11.99
N ILE A 90 3.27 4.16 -12.45
CA ILE A 90 1.97 3.95 -11.81
C ILE A 90 1.04 3.24 -12.79
N SER A 91 0.27 2.25 -12.30
CA SER A 91 -0.76 1.60 -13.09
C SER A 91 -1.88 2.60 -13.45
N ASP A 92 -2.60 2.36 -14.53
CA ASP A 92 -3.71 3.23 -14.94
C ASP A 92 -4.78 3.32 -13.86
N ARG A 93 -5.08 2.21 -13.18
CA ARG A 93 -6.03 2.18 -12.07
C ARG A 93 -5.60 3.10 -10.93
N ASP A 94 -4.32 3.07 -10.56
CA ASP A 94 -3.81 3.88 -9.45
C ASP A 94 -3.74 5.36 -9.81
N LYS A 95 -3.49 5.69 -11.09
CA LYS A 95 -3.55 7.07 -11.59
C LYS A 95 -4.96 7.66 -11.48
N LEU A 96 -5.97 6.82 -11.66
CA LEU A 96 -7.38 7.22 -11.61
C LEU A 96 -7.97 7.13 -10.20
N GLY A 97 -7.17 6.83 -9.20
CA GLY A 97 -7.63 6.77 -7.81
C GLY A 97 -8.29 8.07 -7.37
N TYR A 98 -9.15 7.96 -6.37
CA TYR A 98 -9.92 9.10 -5.88
C TYR A 98 -9.17 9.83 -4.78
N PHE A 99 -9.28 11.15 -4.77
CA PHE A 99 -8.89 11.94 -3.62
C PHE A 99 -9.91 11.77 -2.50
N VAL A 100 -9.41 11.73 -1.27
CA VAL A 100 -10.27 11.68 -0.09
C VAL A 100 -10.48 13.09 0.43
N ASP A 101 -11.73 13.48 0.58
CA ASP A 101 -12.10 14.80 1.09
C ASP A 101 -11.88 14.93 2.61
#